data_76b70f63bf83d7db9ddd3860c5cb18d1
#
_entry.id   76b70f63bf83d7db9ddd3860c5cb18d1
#
_cell.length_a   1.000
_cell.length_b   1.000
_cell.length_c   1.000
_cell.angle_alpha   90.00
_cell.angle_beta   90.00
_cell.angle_gamma   90.00
#
_symmetry.space_group_name_H-M   'P 1'
#
loop_
_entity.id
_entity.type
_entity.pdbx_description
1 polymer ?
#
loop_
_entity_poly.entity_id
_entity_poly.type
_entity_poly.pdbx_seq_one_letter_code
_entity_poly.pdbx_strand_id
1 'polypeptide(L)'
;MIDYVFVDMDNTIAENITCKDIEFYDGMYINKRPIQIVIDALNILYPNAKFIIISQVQGGAFGIKEKKEWLSKHFPNTFQSFFLHPGERKSDYIEYFLKTNGIMNMQVLLVDDKKDILSSMTPLGINVKYPQQIICDYEEFKRTF
;
A
#
# COMPACT_ATOMS: atom_id res chain seq x y z
N MET A 1 14.18 -5.62 -11.88
CA MET A 1 14.12 -4.40 -11.04
C MET A 1 12.68 -4.02 -10.79
N ILE A 2 12.35 -3.70 -9.55
CA ILE A 2 11.02 -3.23 -9.18
C ILE A 2 10.91 -1.74 -9.48
N ASP A 3 10.00 -1.37 -10.36
CA ASP A 3 9.78 0.02 -10.77
C ASP A 3 8.51 0.61 -10.18
N TYR A 4 7.57 -0.24 -9.76
CA TYR A 4 6.29 0.15 -9.18
C TYR A 4 6.02 -0.67 -7.92
N VAL A 5 5.73 0.01 -6.82
CA VAL A 5 5.37 -0.64 -5.56
C VAL A 5 3.96 -0.18 -5.19
N PHE A 6 3.01 -1.10 -5.25
CA PHE A 6 1.67 -0.87 -4.71
C PHE A 6 1.70 -1.13 -3.21
N VAL A 7 1.15 -0.22 -2.44
CA VAL A 7 1.21 -0.27 -0.98
C VAL A 7 -0.20 -0.11 -0.40
N ASP A 8 -0.61 -1.10 0.39
CA ASP A 8 -1.79 -1.01 1.23
C ASP A 8 -1.54 -0.01 2.37
N MET A 9 -2.60 0.59 2.93
CA MET A 9 -2.46 1.53 4.04
C MET A 9 -2.63 0.86 5.40
N ASP A 10 -3.83 0.39 5.70
CA ASP A 10 -4.17 -0.10 7.04
C ASP A 10 -3.38 -1.36 7.39
N ASN A 11 -2.71 -1.37 8.52
CA ASN A 11 -1.81 -2.43 9.00
C ASN A 11 -0.58 -2.69 8.11
N THR A 12 -0.33 -1.83 7.14
CA THR A 12 0.88 -1.88 6.30
C THR A 12 1.77 -0.67 6.55
N ILE A 13 1.25 0.54 6.35
CA ILE A 13 1.96 1.79 6.67
C ILE A 13 1.26 2.65 7.71
N ALA A 14 -0.01 2.37 8.02
CA ALA A 14 -0.80 3.06 9.04
C ALA A 14 -1.33 2.04 10.03
N GLU A 15 -1.15 2.30 11.33
CA GLU A 15 -1.68 1.42 12.37
C GLU A 15 -3.21 1.43 12.32
N ASN A 16 -3.82 0.24 12.28
CA ASN A 16 -5.26 0.12 12.33
C ASN A 16 -5.68 -0.34 13.72
N ILE A 17 -6.16 0.61 14.51
CA ILE A 17 -6.63 0.36 15.88
C ILE A 17 -8.15 0.29 15.99
N THR A 18 -8.85 0.38 14.86
CA THR A 18 -10.31 0.34 14.84
C THR A 18 -10.82 -1.08 14.90
N CYS A 19 -11.92 -1.29 15.64
CA CYS A 19 -12.63 -2.57 15.62
C CYS A 19 -13.28 -2.78 14.24
N LYS A 20 -13.55 -4.05 13.91
CA LYS A 20 -14.35 -4.38 12.72
C LYS A 20 -15.72 -3.73 12.84
N ASP A 21 -16.33 -3.40 11.71
CA ASP A 21 -17.71 -2.94 11.59
C ASP A 21 -17.98 -1.56 12.22
N ILE A 22 -16.94 -0.76 12.45
CA ILE A 22 -17.13 0.63 12.83
C ILE A 22 -17.39 1.46 11.57
N GLU A 23 -18.46 2.26 11.61
CA GLU A 23 -18.74 3.22 10.55
C GLU A 23 -17.73 4.36 10.56
N PHE A 24 -17.53 4.99 9.41
CA PHE A 24 -16.64 6.14 9.29
C PHE A 24 -17.06 7.24 10.26
N TYR A 25 -16.07 7.83 10.94
CA TYR A 25 -16.23 9.01 11.78
C TYR A 25 -15.10 10.00 11.48
N ASP A 26 -15.38 11.27 11.77
CA ASP A 26 -14.42 12.36 11.53
C ASP A 26 -13.11 12.10 12.29
N GLY A 27 -12.00 12.16 11.57
CA GLY A 27 -10.68 11.88 12.13
C GLY A 27 -10.26 10.42 12.13
N MET A 28 -11.11 9.51 11.63
CA MET A 28 -10.85 8.08 11.63
C MET A 28 -9.52 7.71 10.97
N TYR A 29 -9.19 8.33 9.86
CA TYR A 29 -7.96 8.03 9.13
C TYR A 29 -6.82 8.98 9.44
N ILE A 30 -7.12 10.28 9.58
CA ILE A 30 -6.10 11.31 9.73
C ILE A 30 -5.29 11.15 11.02
N ASN A 31 -5.87 10.55 12.05
CA ASN A 31 -5.24 10.39 13.37
C ASN A 31 -4.50 9.05 13.55
N LYS A 32 -4.45 8.21 12.55
CA LYS A 32 -3.72 6.94 12.65
C LYS A 32 -2.22 7.18 12.73
N ARG A 33 -1.55 6.38 13.57
CA ARG A 33 -0.09 6.44 13.66
C ARG A 33 0.54 5.78 12.44
N PRO A 34 1.64 6.34 11.90
CA PRO A 34 2.39 5.66 10.85
C PRO A 34 3.16 4.47 11.40
N ILE A 35 3.26 3.42 10.62
CA ILE A 35 4.17 2.31 10.87
C ILE A 35 5.51 2.72 10.24
N GLN A 36 6.26 3.53 10.97
CA GLN A 36 7.42 4.25 10.43
C GLN A 36 8.50 3.33 9.90
N ILE A 37 8.71 2.17 10.54
CA ILE A 37 9.73 1.22 10.08
C ILE A 37 9.44 0.70 8.67
N VAL A 38 8.18 0.46 8.34
CA VAL A 38 7.81 0.01 6.98
C VAL A 38 7.98 1.15 5.98
N ILE A 39 7.55 2.35 6.34
CA ILE A 39 7.71 3.54 5.48
C ILE A 39 9.19 3.77 5.16
N ASP A 40 10.03 3.77 6.17
CA ASP A 40 11.48 3.96 6.01
C ASP A 40 12.09 2.85 5.16
N ALA A 41 11.70 1.61 5.43
CA ALA A 41 12.20 0.45 4.69
C ALA A 41 11.83 0.55 3.20
N LEU A 42 10.60 0.89 2.88
CA LEU A 42 10.16 1.05 1.48
C LEU A 42 10.97 2.13 0.75
N ASN A 43 11.16 3.27 1.39
CA ASN A 43 11.89 4.38 0.79
C ASN A 43 13.38 4.04 0.56
N ILE A 44 13.97 3.27 1.43
CA ILE A 44 15.38 2.89 1.35
C ILE A 44 15.60 1.73 0.38
N LEU A 45 14.72 0.71 0.43
CA LEU A 45 14.86 -0.46 -0.44
C LEU A 45 14.50 -0.19 -1.89
N TYR A 46 13.56 0.73 -2.13
CA TYR A 46 13.06 1.02 -3.48
C TYR A 46 13.14 2.51 -3.80
N PRO A 47 14.35 3.11 -3.77
CA PRO A 47 14.49 4.56 -3.89
C PRO A 47 14.08 5.12 -5.25
N ASN A 48 14.07 4.29 -6.29
CA ASN A 48 13.74 4.70 -7.65
C ASN A 48 12.36 4.22 -8.11
N ALA A 49 11.62 3.51 -7.26
CA ALA A 49 10.30 3.03 -7.61
C ALA A 49 9.24 4.11 -7.42
N LYS A 50 8.16 3.99 -8.19
CA LYS A 50 6.97 4.80 -7.98
C LYS A 50 6.06 4.07 -7.00
N PHE A 51 5.70 4.73 -5.91
CA PHE A 51 4.80 4.18 -4.90
C PHE A 51 3.36 4.52 -5.23
N ILE A 52 2.52 3.49 -5.32
CA ILE A 52 1.10 3.63 -5.64
C ILE A 52 0.31 3.07 -4.48
N ILE A 53 -0.46 3.92 -3.82
CA ILE A 53 -1.32 3.49 -2.72
C ILE A 53 -2.54 2.81 -3.30
N ILE A 54 -2.90 1.66 -2.72
CA ILE A 54 -4.12 0.94 -3.07
C ILE A 54 -4.81 0.49 -1.79
N SER A 55 -5.93 1.11 -1.47
CA SER A 55 -6.56 0.98 -0.17
C SER A 55 -8.07 1.09 -0.26
N GLN A 56 -8.78 0.23 0.49
CA GLN A 56 -10.21 0.40 0.68
C GLN A 56 -10.48 1.62 1.56
N VAL A 57 -11.60 2.29 1.32
CA VAL A 57 -11.97 3.48 2.06
C VAL A 57 -13.43 3.44 2.44
N GLN A 58 -13.73 3.87 3.68
CA GLN A 58 -15.07 4.16 4.14
C GLN A 58 -15.28 5.66 4.18
N GLY A 59 -16.54 6.10 4.22
CA GLY A 59 -16.87 7.52 4.33
C GLY A 59 -16.80 8.30 3.03
N GLY A 60 -16.72 7.62 1.88
CA GLY A 60 -16.76 8.27 0.57
C GLY A 60 -15.71 9.36 0.43
N ALA A 61 -16.14 10.54 -0.05
CA ALA A 61 -15.24 11.68 -0.29
C ALA A 61 -14.52 12.16 0.96
N PHE A 62 -15.16 12.09 2.13
CA PHE A 62 -14.55 12.51 3.40
C PHE A 62 -13.43 11.55 3.80
N GLY A 63 -13.66 10.25 3.68
CA GLY A 63 -12.62 9.24 3.97
C GLY A 63 -11.43 9.34 3.02
N ILE A 64 -11.69 9.56 1.72
CA ILE A 64 -10.64 9.76 0.73
C ILE A 64 -9.80 11.00 1.06
N LYS A 65 -10.45 12.09 1.43
CA LYS A 65 -9.76 13.32 1.83
C LYS A 65 -8.83 13.09 3.01
N GLU A 66 -9.30 12.39 4.05
CA GLU A 66 -8.47 12.10 5.21
C GLU A 66 -7.28 11.22 4.87
N LYS A 67 -7.48 10.18 4.06
CA LYS A 67 -6.38 9.33 3.63
C LYS A 67 -5.34 10.08 2.80
N LYS A 68 -5.77 10.96 1.92
CA LYS A 68 -4.86 11.81 1.14
C LYS A 68 -4.06 12.77 2.01
N GLU A 69 -4.69 13.39 3.00
CA GLU A 69 -4.01 14.25 3.97
C GLU A 69 -2.99 13.46 4.80
N TRP A 70 -3.37 12.28 5.24
CA TRP A 70 -2.46 11.39 5.97
C TRP A 70 -1.23 11.04 5.13
N LEU A 71 -1.42 10.69 3.85
CA LEU A 71 -0.32 10.37 2.94
C LEU A 71 0.59 11.57 2.73
N SER A 72 0.04 12.75 2.54
CA SER A 72 0.84 13.97 2.39
C SER A 72 1.74 14.23 3.58
N LYS A 73 1.29 13.86 4.78
CA LYS A 73 2.04 14.05 6.03
C LYS A 73 3.06 12.94 6.28
N HIS A 74 2.69 11.67 6.06
CA HIS A 74 3.47 10.52 6.52
C HIS A 74 4.16 9.75 5.40
N PHE A 75 3.64 9.82 4.17
CA PHE A 75 4.20 9.12 3.03
C PHE A 75 4.17 10.01 1.79
N PRO A 76 4.92 11.14 1.81
CA PRO A 76 4.83 12.15 0.76
C PRO A 76 5.36 11.67 -0.60
N ASN A 77 6.10 10.55 -0.64
CA ASN A 77 6.59 9.96 -1.89
C ASN A 77 5.50 9.21 -2.68
N THR A 78 4.24 9.28 -2.24
CA THR A 78 3.13 8.70 -2.99
C THR A 78 3.03 9.33 -4.38
N PHE A 79 3.17 8.49 -5.41
CA PHE A 79 3.06 8.91 -6.81
C PHE A 79 1.60 9.01 -7.23
N GLN A 80 0.78 8.02 -6.83
CA GLN A 80 -0.61 7.89 -7.20
C GLN A 80 -1.35 7.09 -6.13
N SER A 81 -2.65 7.27 -6.02
CA SER A 81 -3.46 6.50 -5.07
C SER A 81 -4.75 6.03 -5.71
N PHE A 82 -5.11 4.79 -5.40
CA PHE A 82 -6.40 4.18 -5.74
C PHE A 82 -7.13 3.87 -4.44
N PHE A 83 -8.30 4.48 -4.26
CA PHE A 83 -9.16 4.23 -3.10
C PHE A 83 -10.38 3.45 -3.55
N LEU A 84 -10.50 2.23 -3.04
CA LEU A 84 -11.52 1.28 -3.45
C LEU A 84 -12.73 1.34 -2.52
N HIS A 85 -13.93 1.27 -3.11
CA HIS A 85 -15.15 1.07 -2.34
C HIS A 85 -15.29 -0.40 -1.93
N PRO A 86 -16.09 -0.69 -0.88
CA PRO A 86 -16.38 -2.08 -0.51
C PRO A 86 -16.89 -2.89 -1.71
N GLY A 87 -16.34 -4.09 -1.88
CA GLY A 87 -16.70 -4.98 -2.99
C GLY A 87 -15.81 -4.87 -4.22
N GLU A 88 -15.04 -3.80 -4.36
CA GLU A 88 -14.06 -3.68 -5.42
C GLU A 88 -12.79 -4.47 -5.08
N ARG A 89 -12.11 -5.01 -6.09
CA ARG A 89 -10.93 -5.86 -5.89
C ARG A 89 -9.66 -5.15 -6.30
N LYS A 90 -8.64 -5.21 -5.47
CA LYS A 90 -7.33 -4.64 -5.75
C LYS A 90 -6.70 -5.23 -7.04
N SER A 91 -6.90 -6.54 -7.26
CA SER A 91 -6.36 -7.20 -8.46
C SER A 91 -6.89 -6.60 -9.76
N ASP A 92 -8.15 -6.16 -9.79
CA ASP A 92 -8.73 -5.53 -10.98
C ASP A 92 -8.06 -4.19 -11.27
N TYR A 93 -7.81 -3.39 -10.24
CA TYR A 93 -7.13 -2.09 -10.38
C TYR A 93 -5.69 -2.25 -10.85
N ILE A 94 -4.97 -3.20 -10.26
CA ILE A 94 -3.57 -3.46 -10.64
C ILE A 94 -3.49 -3.97 -12.08
N GLU A 95 -4.34 -4.92 -12.44
CA GLU A 95 -4.39 -5.45 -13.82
C GLU A 95 -4.64 -4.33 -14.82
N TYR A 96 -5.63 -3.49 -14.57
CA TYR A 96 -5.94 -2.36 -15.43
C TYR A 96 -4.75 -1.41 -15.56
N PHE A 97 -4.08 -1.10 -14.45
CA PHE A 97 -2.91 -0.23 -14.44
C PHE A 97 -1.76 -0.81 -15.30
N LEU A 98 -1.49 -2.10 -15.14
CA LEU A 98 -0.44 -2.77 -15.91
C LEU A 98 -0.72 -2.73 -17.40
N LYS A 99 -1.94 -3.07 -17.80
CA LYS A 99 -2.35 -3.12 -19.20
C LYS A 99 -2.36 -1.72 -19.83
N THR A 100 -2.91 -0.75 -19.12
CA THR A 100 -3.02 0.62 -19.63
C THR A 100 -1.66 1.28 -19.82
N ASN A 101 -0.69 0.95 -18.98
CA ASN A 101 0.63 1.58 -19.00
C ASN A 101 1.72 0.71 -19.63
N GLY A 102 1.37 -0.48 -20.12
CA GLY A 102 2.35 -1.38 -20.74
C GLY A 102 3.43 -1.86 -19.80
N ILE A 103 3.09 -2.11 -18.54
CA ILE A 103 4.04 -2.49 -17.49
C ILE A 103 4.09 -4.01 -17.37
N MET A 104 5.29 -4.57 -17.30
CA MET A 104 5.48 -6.00 -17.13
C MET A 104 5.31 -6.40 -15.67
N ASN A 105 4.74 -7.57 -15.43
CA ASN A 105 4.46 -8.08 -14.09
C ASN A 105 5.70 -8.15 -13.19
N MET A 106 6.86 -8.47 -13.74
CA MET A 106 8.11 -8.57 -12.98
C MET A 106 8.61 -7.23 -12.44
N GLN A 107 8.09 -6.11 -12.95
CA GLN A 107 8.46 -4.76 -12.50
C GLN A 107 7.64 -4.30 -11.29
N VAL A 108 6.70 -5.10 -10.82
CA VAL A 108 5.68 -4.69 -9.86
C VAL A 108 5.75 -5.52 -8.60
N LEU A 109 5.65 -4.83 -7.46
CA LEU A 109 5.52 -5.42 -6.14
C LEU A 109 4.25 -4.88 -5.48
N LEU A 110 3.48 -5.77 -4.85
CA LEU A 110 2.42 -5.37 -3.93
C LEU A 110 2.84 -5.70 -2.50
N VAL A 111 2.70 -4.73 -1.61
CA VAL A 111 2.90 -4.90 -0.16
C VAL A 111 1.55 -4.75 0.53
N ASP A 112 1.10 -5.82 1.17
CA ASP A 112 -0.22 -5.87 1.82
C ASP A 112 -0.14 -6.82 3.02
N ASP A 113 -0.90 -6.53 4.07
CA ASP A 113 -0.91 -7.34 5.29
C ASP A 113 -1.84 -8.56 5.21
N LYS A 114 -2.72 -8.60 4.22
CA LYS A 114 -3.75 -9.64 4.11
C LYS A 114 -3.34 -10.75 3.15
N LYS A 115 -3.28 -11.97 3.67
CA LYS A 115 -2.96 -13.17 2.90
C LYS A 115 -3.88 -13.34 1.68
N ASP A 116 -5.18 -13.13 1.86
CA ASP A 116 -6.16 -13.29 0.78
C ASP A 116 -5.89 -12.33 -0.38
N ILE A 117 -5.51 -11.11 -0.07
CA ILE A 117 -5.19 -10.10 -1.08
C ILE A 117 -3.94 -10.53 -1.85
N LEU A 118 -2.87 -10.94 -1.14
CA LEU A 118 -1.63 -11.39 -1.79
C LEU A 118 -1.89 -12.61 -2.66
N SER A 119 -2.67 -13.57 -2.18
CA SER A 119 -3.02 -14.78 -2.95
C SER A 119 -3.83 -14.47 -4.20
N SER A 120 -4.66 -13.43 -4.17
CA SER A 120 -5.49 -13.02 -5.31
C SER A 120 -4.66 -12.49 -6.48
N MET A 121 -3.38 -12.17 -6.26
CA MET A 121 -2.48 -11.65 -7.30
C MET A 121 -1.80 -12.73 -8.12
N THR A 122 -1.97 -14.01 -7.76
CA THR A 122 -1.34 -15.12 -8.48
C THR A 122 -1.60 -15.09 -9.99
N PRO A 123 -2.84 -14.84 -10.47
CA PRO A 123 -3.07 -14.75 -11.92
C PRO A 123 -2.33 -13.62 -12.62
N LEU A 124 -1.98 -12.56 -11.89
CA LEU A 124 -1.25 -11.42 -12.44
C LEU A 124 0.25 -11.68 -12.53
N GLY A 125 0.78 -12.61 -11.73
CA GLY A 125 2.20 -12.95 -11.73
C GLY A 125 3.11 -11.86 -11.19
N ILE A 126 2.59 -10.89 -10.45
CA ILE A 126 3.40 -9.83 -9.82
C ILE A 126 4.06 -10.34 -8.54
N ASN A 127 5.09 -9.64 -8.09
CA ASN A 127 5.72 -9.91 -6.80
C ASN A 127 4.81 -9.44 -5.68
N VAL A 128 4.75 -10.21 -4.59
CA VAL A 128 3.94 -9.87 -3.41
C VAL A 128 4.78 -10.08 -2.15
N LYS A 129 4.61 -9.18 -1.16
CA LYS A 129 5.27 -9.29 0.13
C LYS A 129 4.37 -8.81 1.25
N TYR A 130 4.51 -9.42 2.43
CA TYR A 130 3.96 -8.89 3.67
C TYR A 130 4.81 -7.73 4.17
N PRO A 131 4.26 -6.82 4.97
CA PRO A 131 5.05 -5.77 5.63
C PRO A 131 6.23 -6.33 6.43
N GLN A 132 6.06 -7.48 7.09
CA GLN A 132 7.12 -8.13 7.85
C GLN A 132 8.30 -8.53 6.97
N GLN A 133 8.02 -8.95 5.73
CA GLN A 133 9.09 -9.29 4.78
C GLN A 133 9.87 -8.05 4.36
N ILE A 134 9.20 -6.92 4.22
CA ILE A 134 9.85 -5.63 3.93
C ILE A 134 10.77 -5.24 5.08
N ILE A 135 10.34 -5.42 6.32
CA ILE A 135 11.17 -5.16 7.51
C ILE A 135 12.39 -6.09 7.51
N CYS A 136 12.20 -7.37 7.23
CA CYS A 136 13.31 -8.33 7.16
C CYS A 136 14.30 -7.96 6.06
N ASP A 137 13.83 -7.59 4.88
CA ASP A 137 14.68 -7.16 3.78
C ASP A 137 15.49 -5.91 4.16
N TYR A 138 14.87 -4.99 4.88
CA TYR A 138 15.53 -3.78 5.37
C TYR A 138 16.61 -4.08 6.40
N GLU A 139 16.35 -4.98 7.34
CA GLU A 139 17.36 -5.42 8.31
C GLU A 139 18.55 -6.09 7.61
N GLU A 140 18.28 -6.91 6.61
CA GLU A 140 19.31 -7.55 5.79
C GLU A 140 20.15 -6.49 5.05
N PHE A 141 19.50 -5.52 4.44
CA PHE A 141 20.15 -4.42 3.74
C PHE A 141 21.09 -3.64 4.67
N LYS A 142 20.67 -3.33 5.89
CA LYS A 142 21.49 -2.60 6.87
C LYS A 142 22.73 -3.38 7.27
N ARG A 143 22.67 -4.72 7.33
CA ARG A 143 23.84 -5.56 7.65
C ARG A 143 24.85 -5.59 6.51
N THR A 144 24.40 -5.44 5.27
CA THR A 144 25.26 -5.51 4.08
C THR A 144 25.94 -4.16 3.81
N PHE A 145 25.29 -3.08 4.15
CA PHE A 145 25.74 -1.72 3.93
C PHE A 145 25.83 -0.92 5.24
#